data_ff127a9e78d20050312a02c54bc087c6
#
_entry.id   ff127a9e78d20050312a02c54bc087c6
#
_cell.length_a   1.000
_cell.length_b   1.000
_cell.length_c   1.000
_cell.angle_alpha   90.00
_cell.angle_beta   90.00
_cell.angle_gamma   90.00
#
_symmetry.space_group_name_H-M   'P 1'
#
loop_
_entity.id
_entity.type
_entity.pdbx_description
1 polymer ?
#
loop_
_entity_poly.entity_id
_entity_poly.type
_entity_poly.pdbx_seq_one_letter_code
_entity_poly.pdbx_strand_id
1 'polypeptide(L)'
;MQRRHCCFFFFYALAIATPALAGDLETAAPNEVGMSADRLERITEITQGYVDEGKLAGAITMVARHGKLVHYEAVGARGADDSSAMTKDSLFRIYSMSKPIVAV
;
A
#
# COMPACT_ATOMS: atom_id res chain seq x y z
N MET A 1 -44.45 -34.62 -43.32
CA MET A 1 -43.34 -33.67 -43.49
C MET A 1 -43.28 -32.77 -42.22
N GLN A 2 -42.51 -33.17 -41.21
CA GLN A 2 -42.54 -32.57 -39.84
C GLN A 2 -41.23 -31.83 -39.62
N ARG A 3 -41.29 -30.50 -39.63
CA ARG A 3 -40.13 -29.63 -39.36
C ARG A 3 -39.91 -29.53 -37.85
N ARG A 4 -38.85 -30.15 -37.37
CA ARG A 4 -38.35 -30.05 -35.99
C ARG A 4 -37.59 -28.73 -35.85
N HIS A 5 -38.20 -27.77 -35.10
CA HIS A 5 -37.53 -26.54 -34.71
C HIS A 5 -36.64 -26.85 -33.50
N CYS A 6 -35.34 -26.82 -33.73
CA CYS A 6 -34.31 -26.95 -32.72
C CYS A 6 -34.10 -25.54 -32.11
N CYS A 7 -34.74 -25.28 -30.93
CA CYS A 7 -34.51 -24.07 -30.17
C CYS A 7 -33.15 -24.18 -29.47
N PHE A 8 -32.14 -23.53 -30.03
CA PHE A 8 -30.87 -23.29 -29.38
C PHE A 8 -31.04 -22.22 -28.32
N PHE A 9 -31.18 -22.62 -27.06
CA PHE A 9 -31.08 -21.72 -25.92
C PHE A 9 -29.60 -21.34 -25.70
N PHE A 10 -29.21 -20.16 -26.18
CA PHE A 10 -27.95 -19.54 -25.89
C PHE A 10 -28.02 -18.98 -24.47
N PHE A 11 -27.49 -19.74 -23.51
CA PHE A 11 -27.29 -19.24 -22.14
C PHE A 11 -26.16 -18.24 -22.14
N TYR A 12 -26.47 -16.96 -22.22
CA TYR A 12 -25.53 -15.87 -21.98
C TYR A 12 -25.24 -15.83 -20.47
N ALA A 13 -24.14 -16.49 -20.05
CA ALA A 13 -23.60 -16.34 -18.70
C ALA A 13 -23.01 -14.93 -18.61
N LEU A 14 -23.79 -13.99 -18.07
CA LEU A 14 -23.33 -12.65 -17.73
C LEU A 14 -22.36 -12.79 -16.56
N ALA A 15 -21.06 -12.81 -16.87
CA ALA A 15 -20.00 -12.75 -15.86
C ALA A 15 -20.08 -11.38 -15.18
N ILE A 16 -20.67 -11.34 -14.00
CA ILE A 16 -20.65 -10.17 -13.12
C ILE A 16 -19.23 -10.05 -12.61
N ALA A 17 -18.42 -9.21 -13.27
CA ALA A 17 -17.13 -8.80 -12.75
C ALA A 17 -17.40 -7.95 -11.49
N THR A 18 -17.23 -8.55 -10.32
CA THR A 18 -17.23 -7.80 -9.06
C THR A 18 -16.01 -6.88 -9.08
N PRO A 19 -16.17 -5.54 -8.95
CA PRO A 19 -15.01 -4.68 -8.79
C PRO A 19 -14.26 -5.12 -7.54
N ALA A 20 -12.98 -5.46 -7.70
CA ALA A 20 -12.08 -5.62 -6.57
C ALA A 20 -11.94 -4.24 -5.93
N LEU A 21 -12.66 -3.99 -4.85
CA LEU A 21 -12.46 -2.83 -4.00
C LEU A 21 -11.07 -3.04 -3.36
N ALA A 22 -10.08 -2.30 -3.86
CA ALA A 22 -8.84 -2.13 -3.14
C ALA A 22 -9.19 -1.34 -1.87
N GLY A 23 -9.44 -2.08 -0.79
CA GLY A 23 -9.65 -1.50 0.53
C GLY A 23 -8.32 -1.07 1.14
N ASP A 24 -8.34 -0.05 1.98
CA ASP A 24 -7.20 0.29 2.81
C ASP A 24 -6.82 -0.91 3.69
N LEU A 25 -5.51 -1.08 3.94
CA LEU A 25 -5.04 -2.14 4.84
C LEU A 25 -5.63 -1.90 6.23
N GLU A 26 -6.23 -2.94 6.79
CA GLU A 26 -6.72 -2.90 8.17
C GLU A 26 -5.55 -2.62 9.12
N THR A 27 -5.72 -1.68 10.03
CA THR A 27 -4.71 -1.36 11.05
C THR A 27 -4.86 -2.31 12.23
N ALA A 28 -3.74 -2.79 12.76
CA ALA A 28 -3.73 -3.65 13.95
C ALA A 28 -2.61 -3.25 14.92
N ALA A 29 -2.79 -3.60 16.18
CA ALA A 29 -1.71 -3.45 17.14
C ALA A 29 -0.57 -4.46 16.84
N PRO A 30 0.70 -4.06 16.99
CA PRO A 30 1.83 -4.92 16.65
C PRO A 30 1.80 -6.30 17.32
N ASN A 31 1.39 -6.38 18.57
CA ASN A 31 1.29 -7.62 19.34
C ASN A 31 0.25 -8.60 18.76
N GLU A 32 -0.82 -8.12 18.13
CA GLU A 32 -1.85 -8.97 17.52
C GLU A 32 -1.29 -9.80 16.35
N VAL A 33 -0.26 -9.29 15.70
CA VAL A 33 0.40 -9.97 14.58
C VAL A 33 1.78 -10.54 14.97
N GLY A 34 2.08 -10.61 16.28
CA GLY A 34 3.33 -11.16 16.79
C GLY A 34 4.55 -10.29 16.50
N MET A 35 4.40 -8.96 16.52
CA MET A 35 5.48 -7.98 16.41
C MET A 35 5.62 -7.19 17.70
N SER A 36 6.83 -6.68 17.96
CA SER A 36 7.12 -5.84 19.12
C SER A 36 6.93 -4.37 18.76
N ALA A 37 6.10 -3.66 19.51
CA ALA A 37 5.89 -2.23 19.37
C ALA A 37 7.21 -1.46 19.55
N ASP A 38 8.00 -1.77 20.58
CA ASP A 38 9.27 -1.11 20.87
C ASP A 38 10.28 -1.24 19.71
N ARG A 39 10.24 -2.38 18.99
CA ARG A 39 11.10 -2.56 17.81
C ARG A 39 10.63 -1.74 16.62
N LEU A 40 9.35 -1.57 16.45
CA LEU A 40 8.79 -0.72 15.39
C LEU A 40 9.07 0.76 15.66
N GLU A 41 8.99 1.18 16.94
CA GLU A 41 9.30 2.55 17.35
C GLU A 41 10.74 2.94 17.03
N ARG A 42 11.70 2.02 17.15
CA ARG A 42 13.09 2.24 16.73
C ARG A 42 13.25 2.60 15.27
N ILE A 43 12.34 2.16 14.39
CA ILE A 43 12.35 2.54 12.97
C ILE A 43 12.15 4.06 12.86
N THR A 44 11.17 4.59 13.58
CA THR A 44 10.90 6.04 13.61
C THR A 44 12.09 6.80 14.20
N GLU A 45 12.64 6.35 15.32
CA GLU A 45 13.79 6.99 15.97
C GLU A 45 15.02 7.05 15.05
N ILE A 46 15.38 5.93 14.41
CA ILE A 46 16.51 5.86 13.48
C ILE A 46 16.25 6.76 12.25
N THR A 47 15.04 6.72 11.72
CA THR A 47 14.69 7.51 10.54
C THR A 47 14.72 9.01 10.88
N GLN A 48 14.21 9.39 12.04
CA GLN A 48 14.27 10.76 12.52
C GLN A 48 15.73 11.21 12.73
N GLY A 49 16.59 10.34 13.27
CA GLY A 49 18.02 10.62 13.41
C GLY A 49 18.69 10.95 12.08
N TYR A 50 18.37 10.25 11.00
CA TYR A 50 18.88 10.58 9.66
C TYR A 50 18.37 11.91 9.11
N VAL A 51 17.16 12.29 9.48
CA VAL A 51 16.60 13.61 9.12
C VAL A 51 17.33 14.71 9.91
N ASP A 52 17.52 14.52 11.20
CA ASP A 52 18.18 15.48 12.09
C ASP A 52 19.67 15.69 11.72
N GLU A 53 20.32 14.63 11.22
CA GLU A 53 21.68 14.70 10.69
C GLU A 53 21.76 15.28 9.27
N GLY A 54 20.63 15.62 8.65
CA GLY A 54 20.56 16.15 7.29
C GLY A 54 20.88 15.14 6.19
N LYS A 55 20.90 13.83 6.50
CA LYS A 55 21.12 12.77 5.51
C LYS A 55 19.90 12.50 4.65
N LEU A 56 18.71 12.73 5.19
CA LEU A 56 17.42 12.64 4.52
C LEU A 56 16.64 13.93 4.72
N ALA A 57 15.93 14.40 3.70
CA ALA A 57 14.98 15.49 3.87
C ALA A 57 13.77 15.04 4.68
N GLY A 58 13.27 13.85 4.39
CA GLY A 58 12.19 13.20 5.09
C GLY A 58 11.97 11.79 4.56
N ALA A 59 11.15 11.02 5.24
CA ALA A 59 10.83 9.65 4.87
C ALA A 59 9.45 9.23 5.36
N ILE A 60 8.91 8.23 4.69
CA ILE A 60 7.74 7.47 5.16
C ILE A 60 8.16 6.04 5.36
N THR A 61 7.86 5.49 6.53
CA THR A 61 8.11 4.09 6.86
C THR A 61 6.80 3.36 7.08
N MET A 62 6.67 2.17 6.50
CA MET A 62 5.47 1.35 6.59
C MET A 62 5.86 -0.10 6.84
N VAL A 63 5.19 -0.76 7.78
CA VAL A 63 5.31 -2.20 8.02
C VAL A 63 3.92 -2.81 8.06
N ALA A 64 3.73 -3.84 7.25
CA ALA A 64 2.52 -4.65 7.25
C ALA A 64 2.86 -6.13 7.50
N ARG A 65 2.02 -6.84 8.24
CA ARG A 65 2.15 -8.27 8.50
C ARG A 65 0.79 -8.94 8.52
N HIS A 66 0.67 -10.10 7.88
CA HIS A 66 -0.58 -10.85 7.76
C HIS A 66 -1.73 -10.02 7.17
N GLY A 67 -1.43 -9.12 6.20
CA GLY A 67 -2.42 -8.24 5.59
C GLY A 67 -2.88 -7.07 6.46
N LYS A 68 -2.23 -6.84 7.62
CA LYS A 68 -2.54 -5.75 8.53
C LYS A 68 -1.39 -4.75 8.63
N LEU A 69 -1.72 -3.46 8.65
CA LEU A 69 -0.78 -2.37 8.82
C LEU A 69 -0.50 -2.17 10.30
N VAL A 70 0.76 -2.28 10.71
CA VAL A 70 1.17 -2.21 12.12
C VAL A 70 2.11 -1.05 12.44
N HIS A 71 2.66 -0.41 11.41
CA HIS A 71 3.48 0.78 11.53
C HIS A 71 3.33 1.61 10.26
N TYR A 72 3.09 2.91 10.41
CA TYR A 72 3.00 3.85 9.29
C TYR A 72 3.30 5.24 9.80
N GLU A 73 4.54 5.69 9.61
CA GLU A 73 5.01 6.97 10.13
C GLU A 73 5.67 7.80 9.04
N ALA A 74 5.48 9.11 9.13
CA ALA A 74 6.09 10.11 8.25
C ALA A 74 6.93 11.05 9.11
N VAL A 75 8.18 11.28 8.70
CA VAL A 75 9.14 12.13 9.40
C VAL A 75 9.81 13.11 8.46
N GLY A 76 10.18 14.30 8.95
CA GLY A 76 10.92 15.31 8.20
C GLY A 76 10.10 16.10 7.20
N ALA A 77 10.77 16.62 6.17
CA ALA A 77 10.22 17.48 5.13
C ALA A 77 10.01 16.72 3.80
N ARG A 78 9.20 17.28 2.91
CA ARG A 78 8.87 16.68 1.60
C ARG A 78 10.04 16.69 0.63
N GLY A 79 11.02 17.56 0.81
CA GLY A 79 12.19 17.64 -0.05
C GLY A 79 13.23 18.58 0.51
N ALA A 80 14.41 18.58 -0.09
CA ALA A 80 15.49 19.49 0.30
C ALA A 80 15.13 20.96 0.08
N ASP A 81 14.35 21.23 -0.97
CA ASP A 81 13.89 22.57 -1.35
C ASP A 81 12.45 22.87 -0.92
N ASP A 82 11.80 21.92 -0.26
CA ASP A 82 10.42 22.04 0.22
C ASP A 82 10.37 21.65 1.71
N SER A 83 10.37 22.67 2.57
CA SER A 83 10.31 22.52 4.02
C SER A 83 8.93 22.13 4.57
N SER A 84 7.93 21.93 3.70
CA SER A 84 6.62 21.42 4.13
C SER A 84 6.78 20.07 4.79
N ALA A 85 6.04 19.83 5.88
CA ALA A 85 6.11 18.54 6.58
C ALA A 85 5.77 17.36 5.67
N MET A 86 6.51 16.27 5.81
CA MET A 86 6.18 15.00 5.19
C MET A 86 4.85 14.49 5.75
N THR A 87 3.97 14.04 4.89
CA THR A 87 2.66 13.48 5.28
C THR A 87 2.49 12.09 4.68
N LYS A 88 1.61 11.28 5.28
CA LYS A 88 1.38 9.88 4.88
C LYS A 88 0.83 9.74 3.46
N ASP A 89 0.26 10.80 2.90
CA ASP A 89 -0.27 10.91 1.55
C ASP A 89 0.67 11.62 0.56
N SER A 90 1.91 11.91 0.97
CA SER A 90 2.90 12.53 0.10
C SER A 90 3.22 11.66 -1.11
N LEU A 91 3.29 12.28 -2.29
CA LEU A 91 3.59 11.60 -3.55
C LEU A 91 5.10 11.47 -3.77
N PHE A 92 5.53 10.27 -4.15
CA PHE A 92 6.92 9.95 -4.44
C PHE A 92 7.12 9.55 -5.88
N ARG A 93 8.25 9.95 -6.46
CA ARG A 93 8.74 9.40 -7.72
C ARG A 93 9.55 8.14 -7.42
N ILE A 94 9.04 6.98 -7.81
CA ILE A 94 9.67 5.69 -7.49
C ILE A 94 10.59 5.16 -8.60
N TYR A 95 10.69 5.89 -9.73
CA TYR A 95 11.56 5.56 -10.86
C TYR A 95 11.49 4.07 -11.26
N SER A 96 12.62 3.38 -11.32
CA SER A 96 12.69 1.95 -11.72
C SER A 96 12.02 0.98 -10.75
N MET A 97 11.69 1.40 -9.54
CA MET A 97 10.87 0.61 -8.61
C MET A 97 9.43 0.43 -9.10
N SER A 98 9.02 1.13 -10.16
CA SER A 98 7.75 0.89 -10.86
C SER A 98 7.72 -0.46 -11.59
N LYS A 99 8.88 -1.04 -11.96
CA LYS A 99 8.96 -2.27 -12.77
C LYS A 99 8.21 -3.46 -12.17
N PRO A 100 8.37 -3.81 -10.89
CA PRO A 100 7.61 -4.92 -10.31
C PRO A 100 6.11 -4.66 -10.27
N ILE A 101 5.66 -3.40 -10.23
CA ILE A 101 4.24 -3.05 -10.21
C ILE A 101 3.59 -3.25 -11.59
N VAL A 102 4.31 -2.90 -12.68
CA VAL A 102 3.80 -3.03 -14.07
C VAL A 102 4.09 -4.40 -14.70
N ALA A 103 4.85 -5.25 -14.04
CA ALA A 103 5.19 -6.59 -14.51
C ALA A 103 4.20 -7.68 -14.06
N VAL A 104 3.15 -7.30 -13.31
CA VAL A 104 2.12 -8.19 -12.78
C VAL A 104 0.95 -8.34 -13.76
#